data_afe45e8a43d150187c258e70c4e5f054
#
_entry.id   afe45e8a43d150187c258e70c4e5f054
#
_cell.length_a   1.000
_cell.length_b   1.000
_cell.length_c   1.000
_cell.angle_alpha   90.00
_cell.angle_beta   90.00
_cell.angle_gamma   90.00
#
_symmetry.space_group_name_H-M   'P 1'
#
loop_
_entity.id
_entity.type
_entity.pdbx_description
1 polymer ?
#
loop_
_entity_poly.entity_id
_entity_poly.type
_entity_poly.pdbx_seq_one_letter_code
_entity_poly.pdbx_strand_id
1 'polypeptide(L)'
;MKNSTSPLVSRGLLAVAFATLLASAGGCALSVKADVPDVEVTQHGISIPGVPAQASAFLASMGADVATKTSFQQSLPDLNLPSDLTSTVKAVKVDFVAKDGITDFSFLHSLRVTMTPKGSTTVTELINYQKQDGATVGKTLSIDSQNPVNILDQWKTDSATFNIEVAGALPSAAWTFDMVVHFSGDVTYKY
;
A
#
# COMPACT_ATOMS: atom_id res chain seq x y z
N MET A 1 19.38 30.46 6.72
CA MET A 1 18.23 30.58 5.83
C MET A 1 17.79 29.16 5.50
N LYS A 2 16.70 28.70 6.11
CA LYS A 2 16.14 27.33 5.90
C LYS A 2 15.01 27.47 4.89
N ASN A 3 15.19 26.96 3.68
CA ASN A 3 14.11 26.83 2.72
C ASN A 3 13.39 25.50 2.97
N SER A 4 12.21 25.60 3.58
CA SER A 4 11.26 24.52 3.71
C SER A 4 10.47 24.46 2.41
N THR A 5 10.76 23.48 1.56
CA THR A 5 9.91 23.14 0.41
C THR A 5 8.86 22.14 0.84
N SER A 6 7.63 22.60 1.03
CA SER A 6 6.46 21.76 1.24
C SER A 6 6.14 20.96 -0.03
N PRO A 7 5.83 19.66 0.05
CA PRO A 7 5.38 18.90 -1.11
C PRO A 7 4.00 19.38 -1.54
N LEU A 8 3.86 19.69 -2.82
CA LEU A 8 2.58 19.97 -3.49
C LEU A 8 1.72 18.70 -3.48
N VAL A 9 0.73 18.68 -2.61
CA VAL A 9 -0.34 17.69 -2.65
C VAL A 9 -1.19 18.02 -3.89
N SER A 10 -1.09 17.18 -4.92
CA SER A 10 -1.97 17.24 -6.09
C SER A 10 -3.41 16.98 -5.63
N ARG A 11 -4.23 18.04 -5.61
CA ARG A 11 -5.68 17.94 -5.37
C ARG A 11 -6.33 17.38 -6.62
N GLY A 12 -6.48 16.06 -6.68
CA GLY A 12 -7.32 15.39 -7.65
C GLY A 12 -8.78 15.75 -7.40
N LEU A 13 -9.40 16.49 -8.31
CA LEU A 13 -10.82 16.79 -8.31
C LEU A 13 -11.59 15.48 -8.52
N LEU A 14 -12.34 15.04 -7.49
CA LEU A 14 -13.28 13.92 -7.59
C LEU A 14 -14.49 14.37 -8.44
N ALA A 15 -14.52 14.01 -9.71
CA ALA A 15 -15.70 14.13 -10.56
C ALA A 15 -16.59 12.90 -10.34
N VAL A 16 -17.62 13.03 -9.52
CA VAL A 16 -18.65 12.00 -9.36
C VAL A 16 -19.59 12.11 -10.57
N ALA A 17 -19.53 11.11 -11.46
CA ALA A 17 -20.47 11.00 -12.57
C ALA A 17 -21.83 10.47 -12.04
N PHE A 18 -22.85 11.32 -11.97
CA PHE A 18 -24.22 10.93 -11.68
C PHE A 18 -24.87 10.25 -12.88
N ALA A 19 -25.16 8.97 -12.76
CA ALA A 19 -26.06 8.28 -13.69
C ALA A 19 -27.50 8.43 -13.19
N THR A 20 -28.33 9.21 -13.93
CA THR A 20 -29.76 9.31 -13.68
C THR A 20 -30.49 8.09 -14.25
N LEU A 21 -31.06 7.26 -13.38
CA LEU A 21 -32.02 6.21 -13.77
C LEU A 21 -33.42 6.58 -13.38
N LEU A 22 -34.33 6.51 -14.35
CA LEU A 22 -35.77 6.70 -14.18
C LEU A 22 -36.39 5.57 -13.34
N ALA A 23 -37.17 5.98 -12.35
CA ALA A 23 -37.93 5.07 -11.48
C ALA A 23 -39.17 4.50 -12.16
N SER A 24 -39.29 3.17 -12.18
CA SER A 24 -40.58 2.47 -12.37
C SER A 24 -41.04 1.92 -11.03
N ALA A 25 -42.27 2.25 -10.66
CA ALA A 25 -42.90 1.92 -9.39
C ALA A 25 -43.07 0.42 -9.20
N GLY A 26 -42.37 -0.13 -8.25
CA GLY A 26 -42.53 -1.46 -7.71
C GLY A 26 -41.56 -1.56 -6.53
N GLY A 27 -42.08 -1.81 -5.33
CA GLY A 27 -41.38 -1.72 -4.05
C GLY A 27 -40.17 -2.69 -3.87
N CYS A 28 -39.17 -2.56 -4.72
CA CYS A 28 -37.88 -3.23 -4.57
C CYS A 28 -36.89 -2.19 -4.06
N ALA A 29 -36.20 -2.46 -2.97
CA ALA A 29 -35.08 -1.65 -2.52
C ALA A 29 -34.08 -1.45 -3.67
N LEU A 30 -33.97 -0.22 -4.16
CA LEU A 30 -33.05 0.12 -5.24
C LEU A 30 -31.66 0.23 -4.61
N SER A 31 -30.73 -0.62 -5.04
CA SER A 31 -29.32 -0.44 -4.67
C SER A 31 -28.55 0.05 -5.91
N VAL A 32 -27.92 1.21 -5.77
CA VAL A 32 -27.02 1.76 -6.80
C VAL A 32 -25.59 1.55 -6.31
N LYS A 33 -24.79 0.86 -7.14
CA LYS A 33 -23.35 0.74 -6.91
C LYS A 33 -22.64 1.80 -7.73
N ALA A 34 -21.69 2.48 -7.11
CA ALA A 34 -20.75 3.36 -7.78
C ALA A 34 -19.33 2.94 -7.40
N ASP A 35 -18.46 2.82 -8.40
CA ASP A 35 -17.05 2.56 -8.17
C ASP A 35 -16.40 3.84 -7.63
N VAL A 36 -15.63 3.73 -6.57
CA VAL A 36 -14.75 4.81 -6.12
C VAL A 36 -13.52 4.81 -7.03
N PRO A 37 -13.13 5.95 -7.61
CA PRO A 37 -11.89 6.02 -8.38
C PRO A 37 -10.72 5.49 -7.58
N ASP A 38 -9.77 4.84 -8.26
CA ASP A 38 -8.56 4.34 -7.64
C ASP A 38 -7.85 5.47 -6.88
N VAL A 39 -7.63 5.24 -5.59
CA VAL A 39 -6.91 6.17 -4.72
C VAL A 39 -5.50 5.65 -4.53
N GLU A 40 -4.52 6.50 -4.81
CA GLU A 40 -3.11 6.17 -4.62
C GLU A 40 -2.55 6.87 -3.39
N VAL A 41 -1.86 6.12 -2.57
CA VAL A 41 -1.05 6.64 -1.46
C VAL A 41 0.40 6.39 -1.77
N THR A 42 1.13 7.47 -2.02
CA THR A 42 2.55 7.42 -2.39
C THR A 42 3.43 7.84 -1.22
N GLN A 43 4.44 7.03 -0.93
CA GLN A 43 5.53 7.37 -0.01
C GLN A 43 6.86 7.30 -0.75
N HIS A 44 7.60 8.39 -0.71
CA HIS A 44 8.91 8.51 -1.34
C HIS A 44 10.05 8.28 -0.36
N GLY A 45 11.15 7.73 -0.87
CA GLY A 45 12.42 7.65 -0.16
C GLY A 45 12.38 6.81 1.11
N ILE A 46 11.61 5.72 1.11
CA ILE A 46 11.61 4.77 2.24
C ILE A 46 12.99 4.15 2.33
N SER A 47 13.63 4.28 3.48
CA SER A 47 14.98 3.79 3.71
C SER A 47 14.97 2.47 4.47
N ILE A 48 15.72 1.51 3.96
CA ILE A 48 16.05 0.25 4.63
C ILE A 48 17.53 0.29 5.03
N PRO A 49 17.85 0.00 6.29
CA PRO A 49 19.25 -0.08 6.71
C PRO A 49 19.96 -1.24 6.01
N GLY A 50 21.23 -1.03 5.67
CA GLY A 50 22.07 -2.10 5.15
C GLY A 50 22.33 -3.19 6.20
N VAL A 51 22.62 -4.39 5.74
CA VAL A 51 22.95 -5.54 6.60
C VAL A 51 24.46 -5.76 6.59
N PRO A 52 25.14 -5.88 7.76
CA PRO A 52 26.57 -6.14 7.80
C PRO A 52 26.95 -7.36 6.92
N ALA A 53 27.93 -7.19 6.04
CA ALA A 53 28.32 -8.22 5.07
C ALA A 53 28.65 -9.58 5.73
N GLN A 54 29.24 -9.57 6.94
CA GLN A 54 29.54 -10.80 7.69
C GLN A 54 28.26 -11.52 8.14
N ALA A 55 27.24 -10.79 8.57
CA ALA A 55 25.94 -11.38 8.95
C ALA A 55 25.24 -11.98 7.73
N SER A 56 25.26 -11.27 6.61
CA SER A 56 24.69 -11.74 5.35
C SER A 56 25.40 -13.01 4.85
N ALA A 57 26.73 -13.03 4.86
CA ALA A 57 27.52 -14.20 4.44
C ALA A 57 27.30 -15.41 5.37
N PHE A 58 27.20 -15.18 6.68
CA PHE A 58 26.95 -16.26 7.65
C PHE A 58 25.58 -16.92 7.42
N LEU A 59 24.52 -16.09 7.29
CA LEU A 59 23.16 -16.60 7.05
C LEU A 59 23.05 -17.29 5.69
N ALA A 60 23.66 -16.73 4.65
CA ALA A 60 23.71 -17.37 3.34
C ALA A 60 24.40 -18.75 3.37
N SER A 61 25.45 -18.92 4.18
CA SER A 61 26.12 -20.22 4.35
C SER A 61 25.22 -21.28 5.02
N MET A 62 24.21 -20.85 5.75
CA MET A 62 23.19 -21.72 6.36
C MET A 62 21.94 -21.88 5.49
N GLY A 63 21.90 -21.28 4.29
CA GLY A 63 20.70 -21.24 3.45
C GLY A 63 19.55 -20.41 4.05
N ALA A 64 19.87 -19.46 4.92
CA ALA A 64 18.89 -18.61 5.59
C ALA A 64 18.92 -17.18 5.01
N ASP A 65 17.73 -16.58 4.90
CA ASP A 65 17.58 -15.18 4.50
C ASP A 65 17.91 -14.22 5.64
N VAL A 66 18.41 -13.05 5.26
CA VAL A 66 18.44 -11.90 6.17
C VAL A 66 17.10 -11.22 6.13
N ALA A 67 16.50 -11.00 7.28
CA ALA A 67 15.26 -10.24 7.41
C ALA A 67 15.50 -8.88 8.09
N THR A 68 14.87 -7.84 7.55
CA THR A 68 14.84 -6.53 8.19
C THR A 68 13.48 -5.88 8.01
N LYS A 69 13.21 -4.85 8.82
CA LYS A 69 11.94 -4.13 8.76
C LYS A 69 12.14 -2.62 8.89
N THR A 70 11.24 -1.89 8.28
CA THR A 70 11.11 -0.45 8.47
C THR A 70 9.64 -0.08 8.65
N SER A 71 9.39 1.09 9.22
CA SER A 71 8.04 1.60 9.38
C SER A 71 8.00 3.09 9.15
N PHE A 72 6.87 3.59 8.66
CA PHE A 72 6.60 5.02 8.51
C PHE A 72 5.13 5.30 8.79
N GLN A 73 4.84 6.53 9.18
CA GLN A 73 3.48 7.01 9.37
C GLN A 73 3.06 7.83 8.16
N GLN A 74 1.87 7.55 7.64
CA GLN A 74 1.30 8.23 6.49
C GLN A 74 -0.09 8.74 6.83
N SER A 75 -0.38 10.00 6.46
CA SER A 75 -1.74 10.54 6.49
C SER A 75 -2.55 9.89 5.37
N LEU A 76 -3.75 9.44 5.71
CA LEU A 76 -4.68 8.90 4.73
C LEU A 76 -5.52 10.05 4.14
N PRO A 77 -5.76 10.08 2.81
CA PRO A 77 -6.63 11.08 2.22
C PRO A 77 -8.06 10.91 2.72
N ASP A 78 -8.75 12.04 2.93
CA ASP A 78 -10.16 12.02 3.29
C ASP A 78 -10.99 11.61 2.05
N LEU A 79 -11.70 10.51 2.15
CA LEU A 79 -12.56 10.01 1.08
C LEU A 79 -13.92 10.73 1.03
N ASN A 80 -14.24 11.56 2.04
CA ASN A 80 -15.52 12.28 2.15
C ASN A 80 -16.75 11.38 1.90
N LEU A 81 -16.69 10.13 2.36
CA LEU A 81 -17.76 9.17 2.18
C LEU A 81 -18.91 9.50 3.15
N PRO A 82 -20.16 9.62 2.66
CA PRO A 82 -21.33 9.79 3.52
C PRO A 82 -21.47 8.64 4.53
N SER A 83 -21.89 8.95 5.75
CA SER A 83 -21.96 8.00 6.87
C SER A 83 -23.02 6.90 6.71
N ASP A 84 -24.01 7.14 5.86
CA ASP A 84 -25.17 6.27 5.60
C ASP A 84 -24.95 5.27 4.43
N LEU A 85 -23.75 5.26 3.87
CA LEU A 85 -23.40 4.38 2.78
C LEU A 85 -22.72 3.09 3.25
N THR A 86 -23.06 1.99 2.60
CA THR A 86 -22.25 0.78 2.68
C THR A 86 -21.12 0.90 1.65
N SER A 87 -19.90 1.05 2.13
CA SER A 87 -18.73 1.23 1.29
C SER A 87 -17.67 0.16 1.59
N THR A 88 -16.86 -0.13 0.61
CA THR A 88 -15.65 -0.94 0.80
C THR A 88 -14.44 -0.18 0.26
N VAL A 89 -13.32 -0.26 0.94
CA VAL A 89 -12.02 0.21 0.46
C VAL A 89 -11.02 -0.92 0.65
N LYS A 90 -10.31 -1.27 -0.41
CA LYS A 90 -9.37 -2.39 -0.40
C LYS A 90 -8.06 -1.96 -1.03
N ALA A 91 -6.93 -2.33 -0.42
CA ALA A 91 -5.64 -2.28 -1.10
C ALA A 91 -5.60 -3.39 -2.14
N VAL A 92 -5.49 -3.04 -3.41
CA VAL A 92 -5.55 -4.00 -4.52
C VAL A 92 -4.19 -4.29 -5.12
N LYS A 93 -3.26 -3.33 -5.01
CA LYS A 93 -1.92 -3.43 -5.58
C LYS A 93 -0.94 -2.56 -4.80
N VAL A 94 0.32 -2.97 -4.74
CA VAL A 94 1.41 -2.12 -4.25
C VAL A 94 2.57 -2.18 -5.24
N ASP A 95 3.04 -1.00 -5.65
CA ASP A 95 4.21 -0.84 -6.51
C ASP A 95 5.39 -0.33 -5.68
N PHE A 96 6.55 -0.94 -5.88
CA PHE A 96 7.84 -0.51 -5.33
C PHE A 96 8.75 -0.11 -6.47
N VAL A 97 9.40 1.04 -6.34
CA VAL A 97 10.35 1.56 -7.33
C VAL A 97 11.71 1.76 -6.68
N ALA A 98 12.71 1.00 -7.13
CA ALA A 98 14.09 1.11 -6.66
C ALA A 98 14.66 2.51 -6.88
N LYS A 99 15.33 3.03 -5.87
CA LYS A 99 16.00 4.34 -5.88
C LYS A 99 17.49 4.19 -5.55
N ASP A 100 17.96 4.88 -4.52
CA ASP A 100 19.37 4.91 -4.18
C ASP A 100 19.83 3.61 -3.50
N GLY A 101 21.03 3.18 -3.82
CA GLY A 101 21.68 2.01 -3.21
C GLY A 101 21.29 0.66 -3.82
N ILE A 102 20.29 0.61 -4.71
CA ILE A 102 19.87 -0.58 -5.44
C ILE A 102 19.48 -0.24 -6.88
N THR A 103 19.65 -1.18 -7.80
CA THR A 103 19.23 -1.05 -9.21
C THR A 103 17.91 -1.77 -9.50
N ASP A 104 17.63 -2.81 -8.75
CA ASP A 104 16.47 -3.68 -8.89
C ASP A 104 16.17 -4.39 -7.55
N PHE A 105 15.12 -5.22 -7.54
CA PHE A 105 14.71 -6.00 -6.39
C PHE A 105 15.05 -7.49 -6.50
N SER A 106 16.01 -7.88 -7.34
CA SER A 106 16.38 -9.30 -7.58
C SER A 106 16.86 -10.03 -6.31
N PHE A 107 17.40 -9.29 -5.35
CA PHE A 107 17.89 -9.80 -4.06
C PHE A 107 16.76 -10.14 -3.06
N LEU A 108 15.52 -9.67 -3.28
CA LEU A 108 14.39 -9.97 -2.41
C LEU A 108 13.87 -11.39 -2.65
N HIS A 109 13.67 -12.14 -1.58
CA HIS A 109 12.96 -13.40 -1.58
C HIS A 109 11.53 -13.25 -1.04
N SER A 110 11.34 -12.40 -0.04
CA SER A 110 10.01 -12.07 0.46
C SER A 110 9.86 -10.60 0.81
N LEU A 111 8.61 -10.11 0.71
CA LEU A 111 8.22 -8.76 1.11
C LEU A 111 6.81 -8.79 1.64
N ARG A 112 6.60 -8.18 2.82
CA ARG A 112 5.31 -8.08 3.47
C ARG A 112 5.03 -6.64 3.85
N VAL A 113 3.83 -6.15 3.56
CA VAL A 113 3.36 -4.83 3.97
C VAL A 113 2.14 -4.99 4.85
N THR A 114 2.19 -4.37 6.01
CA THR A 114 1.05 -4.29 6.93
C THR A 114 0.74 -2.85 7.27
N MET A 115 -0.51 -2.59 7.62
CA MET A 115 -1.01 -1.29 8.04
C MET A 115 -1.64 -1.39 9.43
N THR A 116 -1.35 -0.41 10.28
CA THR A 116 -1.96 -0.26 11.60
C THR A 116 -2.54 1.14 11.71
N PRO A 117 -3.87 1.31 11.85
CA PRO A 117 -4.50 2.62 12.00
C PRO A 117 -4.04 3.31 13.28
N LYS A 118 -3.99 4.65 13.27
CA LYS A 118 -3.67 5.44 14.47
C LYS A 118 -4.62 5.11 15.62
N GLY A 119 -4.06 4.81 16.78
CA GLY A 119 -4.83 4.47 17.98
C GLY A 119 -5.41 3.06 18.01
N SER A 120 -5.15 2.24 16.99
CA SER A 120 -5.55 0.83 16.92
C SER A 120 -4.38 -0.11 17.22
N THR A 121 -4.70 -1.30 17.70
CA THR A 121 -3.77 -2.43 17.79
C THR A 121 -3.99 -3.47 16.68
N THR A 122 -5.01 -3.25 15.85
CA THR A 122 -5.33 -4.16 14.73
C THR A 122 -4.34 -3.96 13.59
N VAL A 123 -3.62 -5.01 13.25
CA VAL A 123 -2.68 -5.05 12.13
C VAL A 123 -3.39 -5.69 10.94
N THR A 124 -3.44 -4.99 9.82
CA THR A 124 -4.01 -5.50 8.56
C THR A 124 -2.89 -5.76 7.57
N GLU A 125 -2.81 -6.98 7.03
CA GLU A 125 -1.88 -7.31 5.96
C GLU A 125 -2.45 -6.79 4.64
N LEU A 126 -1.67 -5.98 3.93
CA LEU A 126 -2.03 -5.44 2.62
C LEU A 126 -1.53 -6.33 1.49
N ILE A 127 -0.27 -6.75 1.59
CA ILE A 127 0.36 -7.69 0.65
C ILE A 127 1.33 -8.61 1.37
N ASN A 128 1.52 -9.79 0.77
CA ASN A 128 2.52 -10.77 1.15
C ASN A 128 3.09 -11.39 -0.12
N TYR A 129 4.32 -11.01 -0.45
CA TYR A 129 5.04 -11.45 -1.65
C TYR A 129 6.07 -12.51 -1.29
N GLN A 130 6.07 -13.58 -2.05
CA GLN A 130 7.13 -14.60 -2.06
C GLN A 130 7.64 -14.72 -3.49
N LYS A 131 8.94 -14.53 -3.67
CA LYS A 131 9.57 -14.68 -4.98
C LYS A 131 9.51 -16.14 -5.44
N GLN A 132 8.96 -16.34 -6.62
CA GLN A 132 8.99 -17.66 -7.24
C GLN A 132 10.38 -17.96 -7.83
N ASP A 133 10.78 -19.23 -7.81
CA ASP A 133 12.04 -19.65 -8.39
C ASP A 133 12.12 -19.27 -9.87
N GLY A 134 13.24 -18.67 -10.25
CA GLY A 134 13.48 -18.21 -11.62
C GLY A 134 12.77 -16.89 -11.99
N ALA A 135 11.98 -16.29 -11.09
CA ALA A 135 11.37 -15.00 -11.37
C ALA A 135 12.42 -13.88 -11.43
N THR A 136 12.37 -13.10 -12.51
CA THR A 136 13.20 -11.90 -12.67
C THR A 136 12.43 -10.71 -12.10
N VAL A 137 13.05 -10.00 -11.17
CA VAL A 137 12.49 -8.78 -10.57
C VAL A 137 13.35 -7.60 -10.98
N GLY A 138 12.75 -6.63 -11.65
CA GLY A 138 13.43 -5.44 -12.16
C GLY A 138 13.45 -4.27 -11.19
N LYS A 139 13.63 -3.06 -11.76
CA LYS A 139 13.62 -1.79 -11.02
C LYS A 139 12.27 -1.50 -10.36
N THR A 140 11.19 -2.00 -10.92
CA THR A 140 9.83 -1.92 -10.35
C THR A 140 9.37 -3.31 -9.98
N LEU A 141 8.86 -3.45 -8.76
CA LEU A 141 8.20 -4.65 -8.26
C LEU A 141 6.74 -4.30 -8.00
N SER A 142 5.84 -4.85 -8.83
CA SER A 142 4.40 -4.70 -8.70
C SER A 142 3.80 -5.95 -8.09
N ILE A 143 3.00 -5.80 -7.04
CA ILE A 143 2.43 -6.92 -6.30
C ILE A 143 0.93 -6.68 -6.14
N ASP A 144 0.14 -7.57 -6.71
CA ASP A 144 -1.31 -7.58 -6.52
C ASP A 144 -1.67 -8.23 -5.18
N SER A 145 -2.64 -7.65 -4.49
CA SER A 145 -3.17 -8.24 -3.26
C SER A 145 -3.96 -9.52 -3.61
N GLN A 146 -3.53 -10.65 -3.08
CA GLN A 146 -4.19 -11.94 -3.34
C GLN A 146 -5.56 -12.04 -2.65
N ASN A 147 -5.71 -11.39 -1.50
CA ASN A 147 -6.93 -11.37 -0.69
C ASN A 147 -7.20 -9.96 -0.17
N PRO A 148 -7.70 -9.05 -1.03
CA PRO A 148 -7.93 -7.66 -0.62
C PRO A 148 -8.93 -7.57 0.54
N VAL A 149 -8.45 -7.12 1.70
CA VAL A 149 -9.27 -6.93 2.90
C VAL A 149 -9.94 -5.57 2.85
N ASN A 150 -11.22 -5.49 3.26
CA ASN A 150 -11.88 -4.19 3.42
C ASN A 150 -11.26 -3.44 4.60
N ILE A 151 -10.68 -2.30 4.30
CA ILE A 151 -9.99 -1.43 5.27
C ILE A 151 -10.72 -0.11 5.53
N LEU A 152 -12.00 -0.02 5.15
CA LEU A 152 -12.77 1.23 5.29
C LEU A 152 -12.78 1.76 6.72
N ASP A 153 -12.94 0.87 7.72
CA ASP A 153 -12.96 1.30 9.12
C ASP A 153 -11.59 1.80 9.58
N GLN A 154 -10.53 1.21 9.05
CA GLN A 154 -9.16 1.66 9.26
C GLN A 154 -8.90 3.00 8.56
N TRP A 155 -9.55 3.22 7.41
CA TRP A 155 -9.42 4.45 6.63
C TRP A 155 -10.06 5.68 7.30
N LYS A 156 -11.03 5.48 8.16
CA LYS A 156 -11.69 6.58 8.94
C LYS A 156 -10.75 7.25 9.95
N THR A 157 -9.55 6.72 10.13
CA THR A 157 -8.52 7.36 10.95
C THR A 157 -7.68 8.32 10.09
N ASP A 158 -7.24 9.45 10.65
CA ASP A 158 -6.48 10.48 9.92
C ASP A 158 -5.13 9.98 9.39
N SER A 159 -4.61 8.90 9.97
CA SER A 159 -3.30 8.35 9.61
C SER A 159 -3.16 6.88 9.99
N ALA A 160 -2.21 6.21 9.33
CA ALA A 160 -1.84 4.85 9.64
C ALA A 160 -0.32 4.68 9.66
N THR A 161 0.15 3.69 10.41
CA THR A 161 1.54 3.22 10.36
C THR A 161 1.62 2.06 9.40
N PHE A 162 2.49 2.19 8.40
CA PHE A 162 2.84 1.11 7.49
C PHE A 162 4.13 0.46 7.97
N ASN A 163 4.12 -0.87 8.04
CA ASN A 163 5.30 -1.65 8.35
C ASN A 163 5.66 -2.49 7.12
N ILE A 164 6.93 -2.45 6.74
CA ILE A 164 7.47 -3.19 5.61
C ILE A 164 8.54 -4.14 6.16
N GLU A 165 8.34 -5.41 5.93
CA GLU A 165 9.29 -6.47 6.26
C GLU A 165 9.84 -7.02 4.95
N VAL A 166 11.15 -7.11 4.84
CA VAL A 166 11.84 -7.65 3.66
C VAL A 166 12.82 -8.74 4.08
N ALA A 167 12.92 -9.79 3.28
CA ALA A 167 13.94 -10.83 3.48
C ALA A 167 14.54 -11.27 2.16
N GLY A 168 15.80 -11.71 2.20
CA GLY A 168 16.56 -12.17 1.05
C GLY A 168 18.06 -11.94 1.20
N ALA A 169 18.77 -11.83 0.08
CA ALA A 169 20.19 -11.49 0.01
C ALA A 169 20.39 -9.97 0.06
N LEU A 170 20.02 -9.36 1.19
CA LEU A 170 19.90 -7.89 1.33
C LEU A 170 21.26 -7.18 1.13
N PRO A 171 21.26 -5.95 0.54
CA PRO A 171 22.44 -5.12 0.39
C PRO A 171 23.14 -4.79 1.71
N SER A 172 24.46 -4.66 1.68
CA SER A 172 25.25 -4.28 2.86
C SER A 172 25.20 -2.78 3.16
N ALA A 173 24.94 -1.95 2.17
CA ALA A 173 24.71 -0.52 2.33
C ALA A 173 23.20 -0.23 2.50
N ALA A 174 22.87 0.88 3.15
CA ALA A 174 21.51 1.36 3.19
C ALA A 174 21.00 1.67 1.77
N TRP A 175 19.73 1.40 1.54
CA TRP A 175 19.09 1.59 0.25
C TRP A 175 17.69 2.19 0.41
N THR A 176 17.17 2.77 -0.67
CA THR A 176 15.88 3.44 -0.67
C THR A 176 15.00 2.99 -1.83
N PHE A 177 13.70 3.16 -1.64
CA PHE A 177 12.69 2.93 -2.67
C PHE A 177 11.48 3.85 -2.45
N ASP A 178 10.70 4.04 -3.50
CA ASP A 178 9.36 4.62 -3.41
C ASP A 178 8.33 3.49 -3.36
N MET A 179 7.22 3.74 -2.65
CA MET A 179 6.08 2.83 -2.57
C MET A 179 4.80 3.55 -2.97
N VAL A 180 4.00 2.93 -3.81
CA VAL A 180 2.65 3.37 -4.17
C VAL A 180 1.67 2.26 -3.82
N VAL A 181 0.71 2.57 -2.94
CA VAL A 181 -0.38 1.65 -2.61
C VAL A 181 -1.62 2.10 -3.38
N HIS A 182 -2.18 1.22 -4.17
CA HIS A 182 -3.41 1.43 -4.94
C HIS A 182 -4.58 0.86 -4.15
N PHE A 183 -5.57 1.72 -3.94
CA PHE A 183 -6.81 1.36 -3.26
C PHE A 183 -7.96 1.46 -4.25
N SER A 184 -8.80 0.46 -4.24
CA SER A 184 -10.07 0.42 -4.99
C SER A 184 -11.23 0.34 -4.02
N GLY A 185 -12.38 0.87 -4.39
CA GLY A 185 -13.54 0.88 -3.50
C GLY A 185 -14.86 0.85 -4.26
N ASP A 186 -15.88 0.35 -3.55
CA ASP A 186 -17.28 0.35 -3.99
C ASP A 186 -18.12 1.13 -2.99
N VAL A 187 -19.06 1.91 -3.48
CA VAL A 187 -20.07 2.59 -2.68
C VAL A 187 -21.44 2.06 -3.08
N THR A 188 -22.22 1.59 -2.11
CA THR A 188 -23.58 1.11 -2.35
C THR A 188 -24.58 1.99 -1.63
N TYR A 189 -25.47 2.62 -2.40
CA TYR A 189 -26.62 3.36 -1.89
C TYR A 189 -27.80 2.39 -1.73
N LYS A 190 -28.45 2.37 -0.57
CA LYS A 190 -29.69 1.65 -0.34
C LYS A 190 -30.79 2.70 -0.11
N TYR A 191 -31.80 2.67 -0.97
CA TYR A 191 -33.01 3.49 -0.84
C TYR A 191 -34.17 2.66 -0.30
#